data_b35601b3082a9977e1cb48bd5965da61
#
_entry.id   b35601b3082a9977e1cb48bd5965da61
#
_cell.length_a   1.000
_cell.length_b   1.000
_cell.length_c   1.000
_cell.angle_alpha   90.00
_cell.angle_beta   90.00
_cell.angle_gamma   90.00
#
_symmetry.space_group_name_H-M   'P 1'
#
loop_
_entity.id
_entity.type
_entity.pdbx_description
1 polymer ?
#
loop_
_entity_poly.entity_id
_entity_poly.type
_entity_poly.pdbx_seq_one_letter_code
_entity_poly.pdbx_strand_id
1 'polypeptide(L)'
;ESISSIKYNAPRDYSTQDRAVTAEDYKVLVKSLYANAQAVQVYGGEDAEVPNYGKVYISIKAKSGSNLTVTTKDSIVQSLKKYAVASVRPEIIDPETTYITLTTSFKYDSGATTKDISTLQTNIRNAIATYNNDTLEDFTGMFRHSKLTEAVNNADTSILSNITTVKLYKFVTPTLSEGLKYTLSFNNALYNPHSGHNSTGGGIISSTGFKISNDSSVSEHFLD
;
A
#
# COMPACT_ATOMS: atom_id res chain seq x y z
N GLU A 1 6.18 -7.41 22.04
CA GLU A 1 6.41 -8.30 20.90
C GLU A 1 5.69 -9.63 21.14
N SER A 2 4.99 -10.19 20.15
CA SER A 2 4.29 -11.46 20.32
C SER A 2 5.26 -12.64 20.21
N ILE A 3 4.91 -13.80 20.82
CA ILE A 3 5.72 -15.02 20.74
C ILE A 3 5.90 -15.46 19.26
N SER A 4 4.89 -15.29 18.43
CA SER A 4 4.99 -15.59 17.00
C SER A 4 5.97 -14.66 16.27
N SER A 5 6.00 -13.38 16.62
CA SER A 5 6.97 -12.41 16.11
C SER A 5 8.41 -12.77 16.52
N ILE A 6 8.63 -13.15 17.77
CA ILE A 6 9.94 -13.59 18.27
C ILE A 6 10.40 -14.86 17.53
N LYS A 7 9.55 -15.87 17.42
CA LYS A 7 9.87 -17.11 16.70
C LYS A 7 10.22 -16.87 15.24
N TYR A 8 9.61 -15.87 14.61
CA TYR A 8 9.88 -15.52 13.22
C TYR A 8 11.15 -14.68 13.07
N ASN A 9 11.37 -13.70 13.92
CA ASN A 9 12.45 -12.72 13.75
C ASN A 9 13.78 -13.17 14.40
N ALA A 10 13.79 -13.83 15.57
CA ALA A 10 15.01 -14.18 16.28
C ALA A 10 15.99 -15.08 15.50
N PRO A 11 15.56 -16.13 14.77
CA PRO A 11 16.48 -16.91 13.96
C PRO A 11 17.09 -16.10 12.80
N ARG A 12 16.31 -15.17 12.24
CA ARG A 12 16.75 -14.29 11.16
C ARG A 12 17.76 -13.26 11.64
N ASP A 13 17.47 -12.63 12.78
CA ASP A 13 18.40 -11.70 13.43
C ASP A 13 19.74 -12.38 13.75
N TYR A 14 19.68 -13.57 14.34
CA TYR A 14 20.90 -14.37 14.58
C TYR A 14 21.67 -14.71 13.30
N SER A 15 20.97 -14.98 12.19
CA SER A 15 21.61 -15.31 10.92
C SER A 15 22.33 -14.13 10.26
N THR A 16 21.98 -12.89 10.58
CA THR A 16 22.64 -11.69 10.03
C THR A 16 24.08 -11.54 10.54
N GLN A 17 24.39 -12.11 11.72
CA GLN A 17 25.70 -11.95 12.38
C GLN A 17 26.15 -10.49 12.43
N ASP A 18 25.21 -9.57 12.73
CA ASP A 18 25.42 -8.13 12.75
C ASP A 18 25.95 -7.54 11.42
N ARG A 19 25.61 -8.14 10.28
CA ARG A 19 25.98 -7.66 8.95
C ARG A 19 24.78 -7.66 8.02
N ALA A 20 24.66 -6.61 7.22
CA ALA A 20 23.65 -6.49 6.18
C ALA A 20 24.27 -6.84 4.82
N VAL A 21 24.03 -8.06 4.34
CA VAL A 21 24.50 -8.58 3.05
C VAL A 21 23.36 -8.83 2.10
N THR A 22 22.30 -9.46 2.59
CA THR A 22 21.11 -9.80 1.81
C THR A 22 19.96 -8.83 2.06
N ALA A 23 18.96 -8.80 1.15
CA ALA A 23 17.75 -8.01 1.34
C ALA A 23 17.01 -8.36 2.63
N GLU A 24 17.02 -9.65 3.02
CA GLU A 24 16.39 -10.11 4.26
C GLU A 24 17.13 -9.59 5.51
N ASP A 25 18.47 -9.52 5.49
CA ASP A 25 19.24 -8.95 6.59
C ASP A 25 18.85 -7.48 6.82
N TYR A 26 18.76 -6.69 5.73
CA TYR A 26 18.30 -5.30 5.83
C TYR A 26 16.89 -5.19 6.39
N LYS A 27 15.95 -6.08 6.00
CA LYS A 27 14.58 -6.06 6.54
C LYS A 27 14.56 -6.29 8.05
N VAL A 28 15.34 -7.27 8.54
CA VAL A 28 15.42 -7.60 9.96
C VAL A 28 16.04 -6.45 10.75
N LEU A 29 17.17 -5.93 10.27
CA LEU A 29 17.87 -4.82 10.91
C LEU A 29 17.00 -3.55 10.95
N VAL A 30 16.30 -3.21 9.87
CA VAL A 30 15.37 -2.06 9.86
C VAL A 30 14.27 -2.21 10.89
N LYS A 31 13.66 -3.40 11.01
CA LYS A 31 12.62 -3.66 12.01
C LYS A 31 13.16 -3.57 13.45
N SER A 32 14.40 -3.97 13.67
CA SER A 32 15.07 -3.83 14.97
C SER A 32 15.38 -2.36 15.29
N LEU A 33 15.86 -1.59 14.32
CA LEU A 33 16.22 -0.17 14.48
C LEU A 33 15.00 0.76 14.56
N TYR A 34 13.89 0.40 13.90
CA TYR A 34 12.69 1.20 13.83
C TYR A 34 11.44 0.36 14.18
N ALA A 35 11.12 0.33 15.47
CA ALA A 35 10.01 -0.49 16.01
C ALA A 35 8.60 -0.12 15.45
N ASN A 36 8.45 1.09 14.87
CA ASN A 36 7.22 1.53 14.23
C ASN A 36 7.10 1.06 12.77
N ALA A 37 8.03 0.24 12.26
CA ALA A 37 7.89 -0.37 10.95
C ALA A 37 6.77 -1.43 10.97
N GLN A 38 5.76 -1.27 10.10
CA GLN A 38 4.72 -2.26 9.82
C GLN A 38 5.28 -3.29 8.83
N ALA A 39 5.67 -2.81 7.67
CA ALA A 39 6.24 -3.59 6.59
C ALA A 39 7.52 -2.93 6.06
N VAL A 40 8.45 -3.75 5.60
CA VAL A 40 9.71 -3.31 5.01
C VAL A 40 9.94 -4.09 3.73
N GLN A 41 10.19 -3.37 2.63
CA GLN A 41 10.63 -3.95 1.37
C GLN A 41 12.05 -3.50 1.09
N VAL A 42 12.89 -4.41 0.63
CA VAL A 42 14.27 -4.15 0.28
C VAL A 42 14.57 -4.79 -1.07
N TYR A 43 15.23 -4.06 -1.95
CA TYR A 43 15.71 -4.57 -3.24
C TYR A 43 17.04 -3.90 -3.63
N GLY A 44 17.81 -4.57 -4.47
CA GLY A 44 19.06 -4.05 -4.98
C GLY A 44 18.84 -2.91 -5.98
N GLY A 45 19.81 -2.03 -6.10
CA GLY A 45 19.76 -0.95 -7.09
C GLY A 45 19.73 -1.42 -8.54
N GLU A 46 20.15 -2.64 -8.80
CA GLU A 46 20.04 -3.32 -10.11
C GLU A 46 18.60 -3.59 -10.54
N ASP A 47 17.69 -3.80 -9.55
CA ASP A 47 16.27 -4.06 -9.79
C ASP A 47 15.42 -2.78 -9.91
N ALA A 48 16.05 -1.61 -9.78
CA ALA A 48 15.36 -0.33 -9.93
C ALA A 48 15.00 -0.06 -11.40
N GLU A 49 13.95 0.73 -11.67
CA GLU A 49 13.54 1.13 -13.04
C GLU A 49 14.71 1.71 -13.86
N VAL A 50 15.57 2.48 -13.19
CA VAL A 50 16.89 2.88 -13.72
C VAL A 50 17.95 2.23 -12.85
N PRO A 51 18.67 1.20 -13.34
CA PRO A 51 19.67 0.47 -12.55
C PRO A 51 20.72 1.38 -11.94
N ASN A 52 20.96 1.24 -10.64
CA ASN A 52 21.95 2.01 -9.89
C ASN A 52 22.75 1.07 -8.98
N TYR A 53 23.87 0.60 -9.49
CA TYR A 53 24.72 -0.38 -8.81
C TYR A 53 25.37 0.20 -7.53
N GLY A 54 25.55 -0.65 -6.53
CA GLY A 54 26.12 -0.27 -5.24
C GLY A 54 25.13 0.44 -4.30
N LYS A 55 23.86 0.50 -4.65
CA LYS A 55 22.77 0.95 -3.77
C LYS A 55 21.85 -0.19 -3.37
N VAL A 56 21.25 -0.06 -2.19
CA VAL A 56 20.13 -0.87 -1.73
C VAL A 56 18.99 0.08 -1.38
N TYR A 57 17.86 -0.10 -2.03
CA TYR A 57 16.64 0.66 -1.77
C TYR A 57 15.80 -0.03 -0.71
N ILE A 58 15.38 0.76 0.27
CA ILE A 58 14.58 0.30 1.41
C ILE A 58 13.31 1.13 1.45
N SER A 59 12.17 0.48 1.34
CA SER A 59 10.86 1.12 1.49
C SER A 59 10.23 0.66 2.79
N ILE A 60 9.80 1.61 3.63
CA ILE A 60 9.27 1.34 4.97
C ILE A 60 7.85 1.89 5.08
N LYS A 61 6.88 1.01 5.36
CA LYS A 61 5.53 1.38 5.76
C LYS A 61 5.49 1.48 7.28
N ALA A 62 5.17 2.65 7.82
CA ALA A 62 5.00 2.83 9.26
C ALA A 62 3.62 2.30 9.72
N LYS A 63 3.53 1.83 10.97
CA LYS A 63 2.27 1.42 11.63
C LYS A 63 1.28 2.57 11.76
N SER A 64 1.78 3.79 11.87
CA SER A 64 0.98 5.01 11.96
C SER A 64 1.61 6.10 11.11
N GLY A 65 0.78 6.92 10.48
CA GLY A 65 1.22 7.98 9.56
C GLY A 65 1.36 7.49 8.12
N SER A 66 1.72 8.42 7.22
CA SER A 66 1.92 8.14 5.79
C SER A 66 3.38 7.76 5.53
N ASN A 67 4.23 8.75 5.29
CA ASN A 67 5.63 8.56 4.97
C ASN A 67 6.53 8.95 6.15
N LEU A 68 7.75 8.41 6.18
CA LEU A 68 8.74 8.79 7.17
C LEU A 68 9.26 10.20 6.90
N THR A 69 9.54 10.95 7.96
CA THR A 69 10.23 12.24 7.84
C THR A 69 11.67 12.06 7.37
N VAL A 70 12.22 13.07 6.69
CA VAL A 70 13.63 13.04 6.23
C VAL A 70 14.57 12.73 7.39
N THR A 71 14.37 13.38 8.55
CA THR A 71 15.21 13.17 9.75
C THR A 71 15.17 11.71 10.22
N THR A 72 13.99 11.08 10.20
CA THR A 72 13.86 9.66 10.58
C THR A 72 14.56 8.74 9.58
N LYS A 73 14.41 9.01 8.27
CA LYS A 73 15.13 8.28 7.22
C LYS A 73 16.63 8.36 7.40
N ASP A 74 17.16 9.56 7.61
CA ASP A 74 18.59 9.78 7.82
C ASP A 74 19.12 9.06 9.05
N SER A 75 18.38 9.09 10.16
CA SER A 75 18.73 8.37 11.40
C SER A 75 18.83 6.87 11.18
N ILE A 76 17.85 6.27 10.48
CA ILE A 76 17.86 4.84 10.15
C ILE A 76 19.04 4.52 9.23
N VAL A 77 19.27 5.31 8.18
CA VAL A 77 20.39 5.12 7.24
C VAL A 77 21.75 5.20 7.96
N GLN A 78 21.92 6.17 8.86
CA GLN A 78 23.17 6.27 9.66
C GLN A 78 23.38 5.04 10.57
N SER A 79 22.31 4.52 11.14
CA SER A 79 22.38 3.30 11.95
C SER A 79 22.70 2.06 11.10
N LEU A 80 22.08 1.94 9.91
CA LEU A 80 22.33 0.83 8.98
C LEU A 80 23.76 0.82 8.43
N LYS A 81 24.41 1.97 8.28
CA LYS A 81 25.81 2.04 7.81
C LYS A 81 26.79 1.25 8.67
N LYS A 82 26.47 1.02 9.95
CA LYS A 82 27.32 0.22 10.85
C LYS A 82 27.32 -1.27 10.48
N TYR A 83 26.28 -1.72 9.82
CA TYR A 83 26.04 -3.12 9.45
C TYR A 83 26.30 -3.37 7.96
N ALA A 84 26.24 -2.31 7.13
CA ALA A 84 26.36 -2.42 5.68
C ALA A 84 27.80 -2.77 5.25
N VAL A 85 27.92 -3.55 4.18
CA VAL A 85 29.20 -3.80 3.52
C VAL A 85 29.71 -2.48 2.91
N ALA A 86 31.02 -2.25 2.97
CA ALA A 86 31.67 -0.97 2.66
C ALA A 86 31.34 -0.37 1.28
N SER A 87 30.98 -1.19 0.30
CA SER A 87 30.65 -0.76 -1.07
C SER A 87 29.13 -0.52 -1.29
N VAL A 88 28.27 -0.89 -0.33
CA VAL A 88 26.81 -0.82 -0.47
C VAL A 88 26.26 0.36 0.32
N ARG A 89 25.45 1.19 -0.36
CA ARG A 89 24.82 2.37 0.24
C ARG A 89 23.31 2.16 0.37
N PRO A 90 22.79 2.02 1.61
CA PRO A 90 21.36 1.98 1.84
C PRO A 90 20.73 3.35 1.61
N GLU A 91 19.61 3.38 0.91
CA GLU A 91 18.80 4.57 0.64
C GLU A 91 17.33 4.25 0.96
N ILE A 92 16.67 5.12 1.76
CA ILE A 92 15.26 4.93 2.11
C ILE A 92 14.40 5.76 1.18
N ILE A 93 13.52 5.06 0.45
CA ILE A 93 12.52 5.65 -0.44
C ILE A 93 11.12 5.54 0.16
N ASP A 94 10.23 6.44 -0.24
CA ASP A 94 8.83 6.36 0.18
C ASP A 94 8.09 5.21 -0.52
N PRO A 95 7.21 4.50 0.20
CA PRO A 95 6.38 3.47 -0.40
C PRO A 95 5.37 4.07 -1.37
N GLU A 96 5.19 3.40 -2.50
CA GLU A 96 4.12 3.72 -3.43
C GLU A 96 2.80 3.18 -2.89
N THR A 97 1.85 4.07 -2.61
CA THR A 97 0.57 3.71 -1.98
C THR A 97 -0.56 3.71 -2.99
N THR A 98 -1.28 2.60 -3.06
CA THR A 98 -2.56 2.50 -3.77
C THR A 98 -3.71 2.63 -2.77
N TYR A 99 -4.60 3.56 -3.00
CA TYR A 99 -5.78 3.79 -2.17
C TYR A 99 -6.98 3.05 -2.72
N ILE A 100 -7.84 2.56 -1.83
CA ILE A 100 -9.05 1.82 -2.19
C ILE A 100 -10.25 2.56 -1.62
N THR A 101 -11.18 2.96 -2.49
CA THR A 101 -12.49 3.47 -2.08
C THR A 101 -13.52 2.37 -2.21
N LEU A 102 -14.27 2.15 -1.14
CA LEU A 102 -15.30 1.13 -1.05
C LEU A 102 -16.67 1.77 -0.86
N THR A 103 -17.62 1.31 -1.65
CA THR A 103 -19.05 1.61 -1.44
C THR A 103 -19.78 0.28 -1.24
N THR A 104 -20.23 0.03 -0.01
CA THR A 104 -20.85 -1.24 0.39
C THR A 104 -22.29 -1.01 0.81
N SER A 105 -23.22 -1.74 0.18
CA SER A 105 -24.61 -1.89 0.61
C SER A 105 -24.80 -3.31 1.13
N PHE A 106 -25.50 -3.48 2.24
CA PHE A 106 -25.73 -4.79 2.84
C PHE A 106 -27.20 -5.00 3.21
N LYS A 107 -27.64 -6.25 3.18
CA LYS A 107 -28.93 -6.69 3.68
C LYS A 107 -28.73 -7.50 4.94
N TYR A 108 -29.58 -7.31 5.93
CA TYR A 108 -29.55 -8.04 7.19
C TYR A 108 -30.94 -8.51 7.62
N ASP A 109 -30.99 -9.55 8.44
CA ASP A 109 -32.21 -10.05 9.05
C ASP A 109 -32.44 -9.34 10.39
N SER A 110 -33.45 -8.50 10.46
CA SER A 110 -33.83 -7.79 11.68
C SER A 110 -34.43 -8.72 12.76
N GLY A 111 -34.88 -9.91 12.41
CA GLY A 111 -35.35 -10.92 13.36
C GLY A 111 -34.19 -11.72 14.00
N ALA A 112 -33.05 -11.77 13.34
CA ALA A 112 -31.83 -12.49 13.82
C ALA A 112 -30.91 -11.65 14.71
N THR A 113 -31.17 -10.35 14.88
CA THR A 113 -30.31 -9.46 15.67
C THR A 113 -31.13 -8.45 16.47
N THR A 114 -30.62 -8.10 17.65
CA THR A 114 -31.12 -6.97 18.45
C THR A 114 -30.28 -5.70 18.26
N LYS A 115 -29.25 -5.78 17.41
CA LYS A 115 -28.36 -4.66 17.12
C LYS A 115 -29.01 -3.67 16.18
N ASP A 116 -28.79 -2.40 16.42
CA ASP A 116 -29.21 -1.33 15.51
C ASP A 116 -28.30 -1.27 14.26
N ILE A 117 -28.78 -0.61 13.22
CA ILE A 117 -28.08 -0.50 11.94
C ILE A 117 -26.71 0.19 12.07
N SER A 118 -26.57 1.14 12.98
CA SER A 118 -25.31 1.87 13.21
C SER A 118 -24.24 0.97 13.82
N THR A 119 -24.63 0.04 14.69
CA THR A 119 -23.75 -0.99 15.25
C THR A 119 -23.32 -1.97 14.17
N LEU A 120 -24.22 -2.42 13.29
CA LEU A 120 -23.87 -3.29 12.17
C LEU A 120 -22.92 -2.60 11.19
N GLN A 121 -23.14 -1.32 10.88
CA GLN A 121 -22.21 -0.53 10.07
C GLN A 121 -20.82 -0.41 10.71
N THR A 122 -20.77 -0.25 12.02
CA THR A 122 -19.50 -0.19 12.76
C THR A 122 -18.77 -1.53 12.71
N ASN A 123 -19.49 -2.64 12.91
CA ASN A 123 -18.93 -3.99 12.78
C ASN A 123 -18.32 -4.22 11.38
N ILE A 124 -19.04 -3.82 10.33
CA ILE A 124 -18.56 -3.92 8.95
C ILE A 124 -17.31 -3.06 8.74
N ARG A 125 -17.29 -1.81 9.22
CA ARG A 125 -16.08 -0.95 9.13
C ARG A 125 -14.90 -1.56 9.84
N ASN A 126 -15.10 -2.14 11.03
CA ASN A 126 -14.05 -2.82 11.77
C ASN A 126 -13.54 -4.05 11.03
N ALA A 127 -14.43 -4.86 10.43
CA ALA A 127 -14.03 -6.01 9.63
C ALA A 127 -13.21 -5.61 8.39
N ILE A 128 -13.59 -4.52 7.72
CA ILE A 128 -12.83 -3.96 6.59
C ILE A 128 -11.46 -3.44 7.06
N ALA A 129 -11.41 -2.75 8.19
CA ALA A 129 -10.15 -2.25 8.76
C ALA A 129 -9.21 -3.41 9.15
N THR A 130 -9.74 -4.49 9.73
CA THR A 130 -8.97 -5.70 10.06
C THR A 130 -8.43 -6.34 8.77
N TYR A 131 -9.26 -6.50 7.73
CA TYR A 131 -8.82 -7.02 6.44
C TYR A 131 -7.70 -6.17 5.82
N ASN A 132 -7.83 -4.84 5.90
CA ASN A 132 -6.78 -3.93 5.43
C ASN A 132 -5.47 -4.15 6.19
N ASN A 133 -5.51 -4.13 7.53
CA ASN A 133 -4.32 -4.24 8.36
C ASN A 133 -3.62 -5.59 8.24
N ASP A 134 -4.39 -6.67 8.13
CA ASP A 134 -3.86 -8.03 8.12
C ASP A 134 -3.39 -8.49 6.73
N THR A 135 -3.99 -7.91 5.66
CA THR A 135 -3.78 -8.42 4.30
C THR A 135 -3.16 -7.40 3.36
N LEU A 136 -3.53 -6.12 3.46
CA LEU A 136 -3.19 -5.11 2.46
C LEU A 136 -2.03 -4.19 2.88
N GLU A 137 -1.80 -4.02 4.17
CA GLU A 137 -0.73 -3.16 4.68
C GLU A 137 0.66 -3.84 4.68
N ASP A 138 0.90 -4.69 3.69
CA ASP A 138 2.21 -5.28 3.40
C ASP A 138 2.52 -5.05 1.92
N PHE A 139 3.82 -4.99 1.58
CA PHE A 139 4.29 -4.86 0.18
C PHE A 139 3.94 -6.06 -0.70
N THR A 140 3.64 -7.21 -0.10
CA THR A 140 3.16 -8.41 -0.79
C THR A 140 1.63 -8.53 -0.79
N GLY A 141 0.94 -7.58 -0.16
CA GLY A 141 -0.51 -7.57 -0.03
C GLY A 141 -1.19 -7.50 -1.39
N MET A 142 -2.16 -8.39 -1.62
CA MET A 142 -2.97 -8.39 -2.83
C MET A 142 -4.43 -8.22 -2.48
N PHE A 143 -5.05 -7.19 -3.05
CA PHE A 143 -6.49 -6.99 -2.91
C PHE A 143 -7.27 -8.09 -3.64
N ARG A 144 -8.19 -8.73 -2.93
CA ARG A 144 -9.11 -9.73 -3.49
C ARG A 144 -10.54 -9.37 -3.10
N HIS A 145 -11.36 -9.02 -4.09
CA HIS A 145 -12.75 -8.64 -3.89
C HIS A 145 -13.56 -9.71 -3.13
N SER A 146 -13.36 -10.99 -3.46
CA SER A 146 -14.04 -12.10 -2.77
C SER A 146 -13.71 -12.19 -1.28
N LYS A 147 -12.46 -11.92 -0.89
CA LYS A 147 -12.04 -11.90 0.51
C LYS A 147 -12.61 -10.71 1.27
N LEU A 148 -12.71 -9.56 0.62
CA LEU A 148 -13.36 -8.39 1.19
C LEU A 148 -14.87 -8.65 1.42
N THR A 149 -15.57 -9.18 0.42
CA THR A 149 -17.00 -9.48 0.55
C THR A 149 -17.28 -10.56 1.60
N GLU A 150 -16.39 -11.55 1.74
CA GLU A 150 -16.41 -12.54 2.81
C GLU A 150 -16.23 -11.88 4.19
N ALA A 151 -15.26 -10.98 4.34
CA ALA A 151 -15.04 -10.25 5.59
C ALA A 151 -16.24 -9.40 5.99
N VAL A 152 -16.91 -8.76 5.02
CA VAL A 152 -18.14 -7.99 5.26
C VAL A 152 -19.29 -8.90 5.68
N ASN A 153 -19.51 -10.04 5.02
CA ASN A 153 -20.57 -10.99 5.37
C ASN A 153 -20.35 -11.60 6.75
N ASN A 154 -19.12 -11.85 7.13
CA ASN A 154 -18.75 -12.44 8.42
C ASN A 154 -18.65 -11.41 9.57
N ALA A 155 -18.87 -10.11 9.29
CA ALA A 155 -18.83 -9.06 10.30
C ALA A 155 -19.96 -9.21 11.35
N ASP A 156 -21.09 -9.82 10.96
CA ASP A 156 -22.17 -10.15 11.86
C ASP A 156 -23.02 -11.31 11.28
N THR A 157 -23.50 -12.20 12.14
CA THR A 157 -24.31 -13.37 11.73
C THR A 157 -25.65 -13.00 11.14
N SER A 158 -26.14 -11.79 11.39
CA SER A 158 -27.41 -11.28 10.81
C SER A 158 -27.26 -10.78 9.37
N ILE A 159 -26.03 -10.60 8.87
CA ILE A 159 -25.80 -10.11 7.50
C ILE A 159 -26.08 -11.25 6.52
N LEU A 160 -27.04 -11.01 5.62
CA LEU A 160 -27.46 -11.98 4.61
C LEU A 160 -26.66 -11.88 3.31
N SER A 161 -26.35 -10.66 2.89
CA SER A 161 -25.61 -10.40 1.65
C SER A 161 -25.08 -8.98 1.61
N ASN A 162 -24.05 -8.76 0.78
CA ASN A 162 -23.56 -7.43 0.48
C ASN A 162 -23.33 -7.24 -1.02
N ILE A 163 -23.38 -5.98 -1.45
CA ILE A 163 -22.94 -5.52 -2.77
C ILE A 163 -21.89 -4.47 -2.53
N THR A 164 -20.66 -4.73 -2.95
CA THR A 164 -19.51 -3.84 -2.73
C THR A 164 -18.91 -3.42 -4.05
N THR A 165 -18.90 -2.12 -4.30
CA THR A 165 -18.19 -1.50 -5.44
C THR A 165 -16.83 -1.01 -4.97
N VAL A 166 -15.81 -1.26 -5.77
CA VAL A 166 -14.40 -0.94 -5.46
C VAL A 166 -13.84 0.00 -6.52
N LYS A 167 -13.19 1.06 -6.08
CA LYS A 167 -12.39 1.95 -6.94
C LYS A 167 -10.98 2.04 -6.37
N LEU A 168 -9.98 1.91 -7.22
CA LEU A 168 -8.57 2.11 -6.88
C LEU A 168 -8.11 3.46 -7.39
N TYR A 169 -7.27 4.16 -6.63
CA TYR A 169 -6.66 5.40 -7.09
C TYR A 169 -5.26 5.59 -6.52
N LYS A 170 -4.46 6.37 -7.23
CA LYS A 170 -3.13 6.80 -6.81
C LYS A 170 -3.02 8.30 -6.98
N PHE A 171 -2.22 8.92 -6.13
CA PHE A 171 -1.83 10.31 -6.30
C PHE A 171 -0.54 10.40 -7.12
N VAL A 172 -0.53 11.29 -8.10
CA VAL A 172 0.66 11.62 -8.88
C VAL A 172 0.91 13.10 -8.75
N THR A 173 2.12 13.46 -8.40
CA THR A 173 2.56 14.86 -8.40
C THR A 173 3.54 15.03 -9.56
N PRO A 174 3.09 15.55 -10.72
CA PRO A 174 3.95 15.71 -11.87
C PRO A 174 5.00 16.79 -11.62
N THR A 175 6.22 16.59 -12.11
CA THR A 175 7.24 17.63 -12.19
C THR A 175 6.86 18.59 -13.29
N LEU A 176 6.67 19.87 -12.96
CA LEU A 176 6.24 20.87 -13.91
C LEU A 176 7.39 21.26 -14.84
N SER A 177 7.04 21.60 -16.08
CA SER A 177 7.96 22.08 -17.13
C SER A 177 8.99 21.06 -17.64
N GLU A 178 8.81 19.80 -17.35
CA GLU A 178 9.64 18.70 -17.86
C GLU A 178 8.78 17.63 -18.57
N GLY A 179 9.26 17.12 -19.68
CA GLY A 179 8.60 16.03 -20.43
C GLY A 179 8.94 14.66 -19.86
N LEU A 180 8.42 14.32 -18.68
CA LEU A 180 8.68 13.05 -17.99
C LEU A 180 7.59 12.03 -18.26
N LYS A 181 7.98 10.76 -18.38
CA LYS A 181 7.06 9.62 -18.44
C LYS A 181 6.77 9.13 -17.05
N TYR A 182 5.48 9.04 -16.71
CA TYR A 182 5.01 8.44 -15.46
C TYR A 182 4.36 7.10 -15.76
N THR A 183 4.78 6.05 -15.06
CA THR A 183 4.19 4.72 -15.16
C THR A 183 3.40 4.45 -13.88
N LEU A 184 2.11 4.22 -14.01
CA LEU A 184 1.22 3.90 -12.89
C LEU A 184 0.83 2.44 -12.95
N SER A 185 1.19 1.67 -11.92
CA SER A 185 0.78 0.27 -11.80
C SER A 185 -0.13 0.10 -10.58
N PHE A 186 -1.30 -0.51 -10.79
CA PHE A 186 -2.22 -0.86 -9.69
C PHE A 186 -2.03 -2.30 -9.21
N ASN A 187 -1.20 -3.10 -9.88
CA ASN A 187 -0.96 -4.52 -9.59
C ASN A 187 -2.23 -5.39 -9.53
N ASN A 188 -3.31 -4.90 -10.14
CA ASN A 188 -4.58 -5.60 -10.28
C ASN A 188 -5.06 -5.50 -11.72
N ALA A 189 -5.77 -6.53 -12.19
CA ALA A 189 -6.43 -6.47 -13.49
C ALA A 189 -7.49 -5.37 -13.49
N LEU A 190 -7.54 -4.58 -14.56
CA LEU A 190 -8.58 -3.59 -14.77
C LEU A 190 -9.91 -4.28 -15.09
N TYR A 191 -10.99 -3.74 -14.53
CA TYR A 191 -12.33 -4.18 -14.90
C TYR A 191 -12.63 -3.72 -16.33
N ASN A 192 -12.79 -4.67 -17.23
CA ASN A 192 -13.19 -4.40 -18.63
C ASN A 192 -14.41 -5.25 -18.98
N PRO A 193 -15.63 -4.72 -18.78
CA PRO A 193 -16.88 -5.48 -18.99
C PRO A 193 -17.10 -5.86 -20.45
N HIS A 194 -16.64 -5.06 -21.40
CA HIS A 194 -16.67 -5.33 -22.83
C HIS A 194 -15.85 -4.31 -23.63
N SER A 195 -15.51 -4.63 -24.88
CA SER A 195 -14.81 -3.73 -25.80
C SER A 195 -15.61 -2.44 -26.06
N GLY A 196 -14.96 -1.29 -25.99
CA GLY A 196 -15.56 0.02 -26.26
C GLY A 196 -16.01 0.81 -25.03
N HIS A 197 -15.68 0.40 -23.83
CA HIS A 197 -16.08 1.06 -22.57
C HIS A 197 -15.12 2.18 -22.11
N ASN A 198 -14.25 2.67 -22.95
CA ASN A 198 -13.42 3.85 -22.69
C ASN A 198 -14.17 5.11 -23.13
N SER A 199 -15.27 5.44 -22.45
CA SER A 199 -15.98 6.69 -22.70
C SER A 199 -15.82 7.62 -21.51
N THR A 200 -15.82 8.93 -21.78
CA THR A 200 -15.76 10.02 -20.79
C THR A 200 -16.78 9.94 -19.65
N GLY A 201 -17.79 9.08 -19.77
CA GLY A 201 -18.82 8.87 -18.75
C GLY A 201 -18.63 7.64 -17.85
N GLY A 202 -17.56 6.88 -17.98
CA GLY A 202 -17.40 5.63 -17.22
C GLY A 202 -16.18 4.81 -17.63
N GLY A 203 -15.13 5.48 -18.07
CA GLY A 203 -13.86 4.85 -18.43
C GLY A 203 -13.29 3.99 -17.31
N ILE A 204 -12.49 3.01 -17.69
CA ILE A 204 -11.82 2.08 -16.77
C ILE A 204 -10.77 2.82 -15.95
N ILE A 205 -10.12 3.82 -16.58
CA ILE A 205 -9.13 4.71 -15.96
C ILE A 205 -9.59 6.14 -16.20
N SER A 206 -9.54 6.95 -15.17
CA SER A 206 -9.82 8.38 -15.28
C SER A 206 -8.96 9.17 -14.29
N SER A 207 -8.68 10.42 -14.60
CA SER A 207 -8.01 11.35 -13.69
C SER A 207 -8.99 12.34 -13.06
N THR A 208 -8.56 13.01 -12.00
CA THR A 208 -9.15 14.29 -11.59
C THR A 208 -8.83 15.37 -12.62
N GLY A 209 -9.66 16.41 -12.71
CA GLY A 209 -9.40 17.55 -13.57
C GLY A 209 -8.09 18.26 -13.24
N PHE A 210 -7.36 18.67 -14.27
CA PHE A 210 -6.13 19.45 -14.14
C PHE A 210 -6.12 20.60 -15.15
N LYS A 211 -5.31 21.61 -14.89
CA LYS A 211 -5.17 22.78 -15.76
C LYS A 211 -3.82 22.76 -16.46
N ILE A 212 -3.82 23.09 -17.73
CA ILE A 212 -2.61 23.30 -18.52
C ILE A 212 -2.37 24.81 -18.61
N SER A 213 -1.18 25.27 -18.21
CA SER A 213 -0.87 26.72 -18.11
C SER A 213 -0.93 27.45 -19.44
N ASN A 214 -0.73 26.74 -20.57
CA ASN A 214 -0.70 27.32 -21.91
C ASN A 214 -2.02 27.14 -22.66
N ASP A 215 -3.04 26.53 -22.06
CA ASP A 215 -4.34 26.36 -22.66
C ASP A 215 -5.42 27.03 -21.81
N SER A 216 -5.86 28.17 -22.29
CA SER A 216 -6.98 28.94 -21.68
C SER A 216 -8.33 28.62 -22.32
N SER A 217 -8.36 27.78 -23.35
CA SER A 217 -9.57 27.45 -24.11
C SER A 217 -10.49 26.49 -23.35
N VAL A 218 -9.94 25.68 -22.44
CA VAL A 218 -10.65 24.71 -21.62
C VAL A 218 -10.33 24.94 -20.15
N SER A 219 -11.37 24.95 -19.30
CA SER A 219 -11.22 25.19 -17.86
C SER A 219 -10.51 24.05 -17.13
N GLU A 220 -10.69 22.79 -17.57
CA GLU A 220 -10.10 21.58 -17.00
C GLU A 220 -9.88 20.51 -18.07
N HIS A 221 -8.79 19.78 -17.99
CA HIS A 221 -8.46 18.61 -18.79
C HIS A 221 -8.56 17.35 -17.92
N PHE A 222 -8.87 16.21 -18.54
CA PHE A 222 -8.94 14.91 -17.90
C PHE A 222 -8.13 13.90 -18.74
N LEU A 223 -7.58 12.90 -18.07
CA LEU A 223 -7.05 11.70 -18.71
C LEU A 223 -8.12 10.61 -18.63
N ASP A 224 -8.47 10.02 -19.76
CA ASP A 224 -9.43 8.92 -19.92
C ASP A 224 -8.71 7.69 -20.50
#